data_3d52b1fef8408fbc9511a2c781bc8939
#
_entry.id   3d52b1fef8408fbc9511a2c781bc8939
#
_cell.length_a   1.000
_cell.length_b   1.000
_cell.length_c   1.000
_cell.angle_alpha   90.00
_cell.angle_beta   90.00
_cell.angle_gamma   90.00
#
_symmetry.space_group_name_H-M   'P 1'
#
loop_
_entity.id
_entity.type
_entity.pdbx_description
1 polymer ?
#
loop_
_entity_poly.entity_id
_entity_poly.type
_entity_poly.pdbx_seq_one_letter_code
_entity_poly.pdbx_strand_id
1 'polypeptide(L)'
;MKKVILILALTIFTNCFSQAIKVDTNSYSTTQLVNSVLINSPCVSATNVTTRTGSNFGSVNGIGFFQNTNPRFPMKSGVILSTGNVTNAVGPNATELNDGNASWPGDSSLESTLAQSGITMNSTNATVLEFDFTPISPTFSFEFLFASEEYGNFQCQFSDAFAFLLTNVNTGVTTNLAIVPNTTLPISVVTIRDYLYNSSCPSANAEYFGSYNGDSAAAGSATNFNGQTKLLNAFATLIPNTPYHIKLVIADRSDSGSDSAIFIASDTFNIGQDVLGQDLTVANNTAVCFGSSHTLTTNLSPTEYTFKWTKDGVIIPGATSENLTITKAGKYGV
;
A
#
# COMPACT_ATOMS: atom_id res chain seq x y z
N MET A 1 66.22 -5.39 -27.38
CA MET A 1 65.44 -4.43 -26.55
C MET A 1 63.98 -4.86 -26.53
N LYS A 2 63.52 -5.49 -25.46
CA LYS A 2 62.11 -5.92 -25.28
C LYS A 2 61.32 -4.76 -24.67
N LYS A 3 60.32 -4.25 -25.37
CA LYS A 3 59.41 -3.25 -24.84
C LYS A 3 58.37 -3.96 -23.96
N VAL A 4 58.40 -3.71 -22.67
CA VAL A 4 57.35 -4.11 -21.72
C VAL A 4 56.24 -3.09 -21.81
N ILE A 5 55.07 -3.51 -22.30
CA ILE A 5 53.84 -2.70 -22.28
C ILE A 5 53.18 -2.94 -20.94
N LEU A 6 53.19 -1.96 -20.05
CA LEU A 6 52.48 -1.95 -18.78
C LEU A 6 51.01 -1.57 -19.06
N ILE A 7 50.12 -2.56 -19.07
CA ILE A 7 48.67 -2.29 -19.13
C ILE A 7 48.21 -1.93 -17.72
N LEU A 8 47.97 -0.64 -17.50
CA LEU A 8 47.37 -0.12 -16.29
C LEU A 8 45.87 -0.42 -16.37
N ALA A 9 45.43 -1.50 -15.71
CA ALA A 9 44.02 -1.79 -15.53
C ALA A 9 43.41 -0.76 -14.57
N LEU A 10 42.78 0.27 -15.11
CA LEU A 10 42.00 1.24 -14.35
C LEU A 10 40.70 0.54 -13.90
N THR A 11 40.69 -0.05 -12.71
CA THR A 11 39.48 -0.52 -12.07
C THR A 11 38.62 0.69 -11.70
N ILE A 12 37.68 1.01 -12.56
CA ILE A 12 36.60 1.97 -12.24
C ILE A 12 35.76 1.32 -11.18
N PHE A 13 35.99 1.63 -9.91
CA PHE A 13 35.01 1.40 -8.84
C PHE A 13 33.81 2.32 -9.12
N THR A 14 32.86 1.86 -9.88
CA THR A 14 31.54 2.46 -9.86
C THR A 14 30.98 2.21 -8.46
N ASN A 15 31.04 3.22 -7.60
CA ASN A 15 30.24 3.24 -6.40
C ASN A 15 28.78 3.16 -6.86
N CYS A 16 28.22 1.94 -6.85
CA CYS A 16 26.81 1.72 -7.06
C CYS A 16 26.13 2.19 -5.76
N PHE A 17 25.91 3.50 -5.65
CA PHE A 17 25.07 4.01 -4.57
C PHE A 17 23.70 3.34 -4.74
N SER A 18 23.26 2.65 -3.72
CA SER A 18 21.88 2.16 -3.65
C SER A 18 20.98 3.37 -3.82
N GLN A 19 20.11 3.33 -4.81
CA GLN A 19 19.18 4.43 -5.02
C GLN A 19 18.13 4.37 -3.92
N ALA A 20 18.08 5.39 -3.06
CA ALA A 20 17.02 5.57 -2.09
C ALA A 20 15.68 5.83 -2.80
N ILE A 21 14.58 5.64 -2.10
CA ILE A 21 13.30 6.18 -2.56
C ILE A 21 13.39 7.70 -2.67
N LYS A 22 12.47 8.29 -3.44
CA LYS A 22 12.26 9.74 -3.45
C LYS A 22 10.89 10.02 -2.87
N VAL A 23 10.78 11.02 -2.02
CA VAL A 23 9.51 11.46 -1.43
C VAL A 23 9.21 12.87 -1.91
N ASP A 24 8.00 13.09 -2.35
CA ASP A 24 7.46 14.37 -2.84
C ASP A 24 6.18 14.71 -2.08
N THR A 25 6.18 15.87 -1.45
CA THR A 25 5.05 16.38 -0.65
C THR A 25 4.31 17.53 -1.34
N ASN A 26 4.70 17.91 -2.56
CA ASN A 26 4.23 19.13 -3.20
C ASN A 26 3.53 18.90 -4.55
N SER A 27 3.89 17.86 -5.30
CA SER A 27 3.38 17.65 -6.67
C SER A 27 1.95 17.16 -6.74
N TYR A 28 1.42 16.59 -5.66
CA TYR A 28 0.07 16.05 -5.60
C TYR A 28 -0.72 16.69 -4.46
N SER A 29 -1.93 17.15 -4.75
CA SER A 29 -2.91 17.48 -3.72
C SER A 29 -3.40 16.18 -3.04
N THR A 30 -3.99 16.28 -1.85
CA THR A 30 -4.61 15.14 -1.13
C THR A 30 -5.55 14.34 -2.04
N THR A 31 -6.43 15.00 -2.78
CA THR A 31 -7.35 14.35 -3.71
C THR A 31 -6.63 13.63 -4.84
N GLN A 32 -5.51 14.17 -5.35
CA GLN A 32 -4.70 13.53 -6.38
C GLN A 32 -3.92 12.33 -5.85
N LEU A 33 -3.44 12.37 -4.60
CA LEU A 33 -2.83 11.20 -3.96
C LEU A 33 -3.78 9.99 -3.95
N VAL A 34 -5.08 10.23 -3.71
CA VAL A 34 -6.07 9.15 -3.74
C VAL A 34 -6.47 8.79 -5.18
N ASN A 35 -6.99 9.76 -5.94
CA ASN A 35 -7.62 9.46 -7.23
C ASN A 35 -6.63 9.18 -8.36
N SER A 36 -5.45 9.81 -8.36
CA SER A 36 -4.48 9.68 -9.45
C SER A 36 -3.32 8.74 -9.11
N VAL A 37 -3.03 8.50 -7.81
CA VAL A 37 -1.92 7.63 -7.39
C VAL A 37 -2.43 6.29 -6.89
N LEU A 38 -3.39 6.25 -5.96
CA LEU A 38 -3.85 4.99 -5.38
C LEU A 38 -4.85 4.27 -6.28
N ILE A 39 -5.94 4.94 -6.67
CA ILE A 39 -7.06 4.35 -7.40
C ILE A 39 -6.76 4.29 -8.90
N ASN A 40 -6.35 5.39 -9.50
CA ASN A 40 -6.03 5.55 -10.93
C ASN A 40 -7.04 4.85 -11.87
N SER A 41 -8.32 4.97 -11.56
CA SER A 41 -9.41 4.34 -12.31
C SER A 41 -10.26 5.40 -13.02
N PRO A 42 -10.60 5.21 -14.29
CA PRO A 42 -11.55 6.10 -14.98
C PRO A 42 -13.00 5.89 -14.55
N CYS A 43 -13.32 4.77 -13.89
CA CYS A 43 -14.69 4.35 -13.62
C CYS A 43 -15.15 4.63 -12.19
N VAL A 44 -14.19 4.73 -11.25
CA VAL A 44 -14.47 4.97 -9.82
C VAL A 44 -13.53 6.05 -9.33
N SER A 45 -14.07 7.00 -8.59
CA SER A 45 -13.30 8.05 -7.92
C SER A 45 -13.68 8.11 -6.43
N ALA A 46 -12.71 8.47 -5.61
CA ALA A 46 -12.95 8.81 -4.22
C ALA A 46 -13.54 10.22 -4.11
N THR A 47 -14.39 10.39 -3.13
CA THR A 47 -14.98 11.66 -2.70
C THR A 47 -14.65 11.92 -1.22
N ASN A 48 -14.92 13.13 -0.73
CA ASN A 48 -14.68 13.53 0.66
C ASN A 48 -13.25 13.21 1.15
N VAL A 49 -12.26 13.37 0.25
CA VAL A 49 -10.87 13.06 0.56
C VAL A 49 -10.31 14.08 1.54
N THR A 50 -9.86 13.62 2.69
CA THR A 50 -9.24 14.46 3.71
C THR A 50 -7.96 13.86 4.25
N THR A 51 -7.07 14.71 4.76
CA THR A 51 -5.85 14.31 5.49
C THR A 51 -5.73 15.09 6.79
N ARG A 52 -5.13 14.44 7.77
CA ARG A 52 -4.72 15.06 9.02
C ARG A 52 -3.32 14.56 9.36
N THR A 53 -2.38 15.46 9.53
CA THR A 53 -0.96 15.18 9.77
C THR A 53 -0.39 16.26 10.66
N GLY A 54 0.85 16.14 11.13
CA GLY A 54 1.50 17.08 12.03
C GLY A 54 1.50 18.53 11.55
N SER A 55 1.53 18.77 10.23
CA SER A 55 1.45 20.11 9.67
C SER A 55 0.14 20.85 10.01
N ASN A 56 -0.94 20.14 10.29
CA ASN A 56 -2.19 20.73 10.78
C ASN A 56 -2.09 21.25 12.23
N PHE A 57 -1.04 20.87 12.94
CA PHE A 57 -0.83 21.13 14.38
C PHE A 57 0.49 21.88 14.66
N GLY A 58 1.10 22.46 13.61
CA GLY A 58 2.39 23.15 13.76
C GLY A 58 3.60 22.23 13.93
N SER A 59 3.49 20.99 13.50
CA SER A 59 4.56 19.99 13.45
C SER A 59 4.93 19.65 12.00
N VAL A 60 5.57 18.51 11.78
CA VAL A 60 6.04 18.04 10.48
C VAL A 60 4.92 17.41 9.65
N ASN A 61 5.16 17.22 8.33
CA ASN A 61 4.21 16.57 7.45
C ASN A 61 4.49 15.06 7.35
N GLY A 62 3.50 14.26 7.69
CA GLY A 62 3.56 12.79 7.67
C GLY A 62 3.03 12.13 6.39
N ILE A 63 2.66 12.88 5.33
CA ILE A 63 2.14 12.27 4.10
C ILE A 63 2.85 12.77 2.84
N GLY A 64 3.04 11.87 1.86
CA GLY A 64 3.65 12.22 0.58
C GLY A 64 3.44 11.15 -0.50
N PHE A 65 3.88 11.48 -1.69
CA PHE A 65 4.06 10.54 -2.80
C PHE A 65 5.49 10.01 -2.78
N PHE A 66 5.68 8.72 -2.96
CA PHE A 66 7.02 8.17 -3.13
C PHE A 66 7.22 7.54 -4.51
N GLN A 67 8.46 7.60 -4.98
CA GLN A 67 8.95 6.88 -6.16
C GLN A 67 10.20 6.10 -5.79
N ASN A 68 10.37 4.93 -6.39
CA ASN A 68 11.48 4.04 -6.14
C ASN A 68 12.09 3.50 -7.43
N THR A 69 13.41 3.44 -7.45
CA THR A 69 14.20 2.75 -8.48
C THR A 69 15.17 1.72 -7.89
N ASN A 70 15.15 1.54 -6.56
CA ASN A 70 15.95 0.54 -5.88
C ASN A 70 15.30 -0.84 -6.02
N PRO A 71 15.97 -1.84 -6.63
CA PRO A 71 15.40 -3.17 -6.83
C PRO A 71 15.16 -3.96 -5.54
N ARG A 72 15.71 -3.50 -4.41
CA ARG A 72 15.51 -4.12 -3.09
C ARG A 72 14.23 -3.67 -2.39
N PHE A 73 13.60 -2.58 -2.86
CA PHE A 73 12.32 -2.13 -2.33
C PHE A 73 11.20 -2.61 -3.23
N PRO A 74 10.18 -3.30 -2.71
CA PRO A 74 9.25 -4.10 -3.51
C PRO A 74 8.20 -3.28 -4.28
N MET A 75 8.15 -1.96 -4.09
CA MET A 75 7.19 -1.06 -4.73
C MET A 75 7.89 -0.07 -5.64
N LYS A 76 7.23 0.33 -6.73
CA LYS A 76 7.75 1.35 -7.67
C LYS A 76 7.37 2.77 -7.25
N SER A 77 6.14 2.96 -6.81
CA SER A 77 5.60 4.26 -6.38
C SER A 77 4.35 4.06 -5.54
N GLY A 78 3.89 5.12 -4.90
CA GLY A 78 2.65 5.10 -4.12
C GLY A 78 2.54 6.25 -3.13
N VAL A 79 1.69 6.07 -2.14
CA VAL A 79 1.51 7.02 -1.03
C VAL A 79 2.20 6.47 0.21
N ILE A 80 2.89 7.36 0.92
CA ILE A 80 3.51 7.06 2.22
C ILE A 80 2.80 7.88 3.30
N LEU A 81 2.50 7.22 4.42
CA LEU A 81 2.02 7.82 5.67
C LEU A 81 3.03 7.51 6.76
N SER A 82 3.46 8.49 7.55
CA SER A 82 4.46 8.34 8.61
C SER A 82 4.01 9.02 9.90
N THR A 83 4.49 8.53 11.04
CA THR A 83 4.33 9.18 12.34
C THR A 83 5.28 10.38 12.51
N GLY A 84 6.34 10.45 11.66
CA GLY A 84 7.29 11.54 11.60
C GLY A 84 7.25 12.33 10.29
N ASN A 85 8.36 13.05 10.03
CA ASN A 85 8.53 13.77 8.77
C ASN A 85 8.73 12.81 7.61
N VAL A 86 7.75 12.72 6.74
CA VAL A 86 7.76 11.77 5.62
C VAL A 86 8.97 11.90 4.69
N THR A 87 9.60 13.09 4.61
CA THR A 87 10.81 13.29 3.80
C THR A 87 12.04 12.63 4.40
N ASN A 88 12.04 12.34 5.72
CA ASN A 88 13.13 11.65 6.41
C ASN A 88 13.09 10.12 6.19
N ALA A 89 11.99 9.58 5.65
CA ALA A 89 11.87 8.17 5.26
C ALA A 89 12.84 7.75 4.15
N VAL A 90 13.48 8.72 3.47
CA VAL A 90 14.41 8.50 2.35
C VAL A 90 15.71 7.86 2.86
N GLY A 91 16.07 6.69 2.31
CA GLY A 91 17.33 6.02 2.64
C GLY A 91 18.61 6.77 2.18
N PRO A 92 19.79 6.28 2.55
CA PRO A 92 20.04 5.05 3.30
C PRO A 92 19.61 5.14 4.77
N ASN A 93 19.55 4.00 5.50
CA ASN A 93 19.30 4.02 6.93
C ASN A 93 20.55 4.52 7.67
N ALA A 94 20.56 5.80 7.98
CA ALA A 94 21.74 6.50 8.53
C ALA A 94 21.46 7.21 9.85
N THR A 95 20.21 7.49 10.17
CA THR A 95 19.80 8.22 11.36
C THR A 95 18.53 7.63 11.92
N GLU A 96 18.41 7.54 13.22
CA GLU A 96 17.15 7.22 13.88
C GLU A 96 16.12 8.32 13.59
N LEU A 97 14.93 7.90 13.15
CA LEU A 97 13.80 8.80 12.93
C LEU A 97 13.00 8.95 14.22
N ASN A 98 12.81 10.18 14.63
CA ASN A 98 12.17 10.53 15.89
C ASN A 98 11.60 11.96 15.76
N ASP A 99 10.68 12.13 14.85
CA ASP A 99 10.04 13.40 14.54
C ASP A 99 8.68 13.49 15.23
N GLY A 100 8.16 14.71 15.31
CA GLY A 100 6.86 14.96 15.90
C GLY A 100 6.95 15.80 17.17
N ASN A 101 5.82 16.03 17.81
CA ASN A 101 5.75 16.74 19.07
C ASN A 101 4.38 16.53 19.75
N ALA A 102 4.28 16.95 21.02
CA ALA A 102 3.08 16.78 21.83
C ALA A 102 1.83 17.56 21.33
N SER A 103 1.97 18.49 20.37
CA SER A 103 0.83 19.19 19.78
C SER A 103 0.14 18.39 18.67
N TRP A 104 0.81 17.37 18.14
CA TRP A 104 0.26 16.49 17.09
C TRP A 104 -0.47 15.30 17.74
N PRO A 105 -1.81 15.31 17.75
CA PRO A 105 -2.59 14.32 18.49
C PRO A 105 -2.58 12.94 17.82
N GLY A 106 -2.98 11.94 18.59
CA GLY A 106 -3.30 10.60 18.11
C GLY A 106 -4.66 10.49 17.43
N ASP A 107 -5.16 9.24 17.31
CA ASP A 107 -6.44 8.94 16.66
C ASP A 107 -7.27 7.96 17.50
N SER A 108 -8.42 8.42 17.98
CA SER A 108 -9.32 7.62 18.83
C SER A 108 -9.99 6.44 18.11
N SER A 109 -10.15 6.50 16.78
CA SER A 109 -10.70 5.38 16.02
C SER A 109 -9.69 4.24 15.93
N LEU A 110 -8.40 4.56 15.75
CA LEU A 110 -7.30 3.60 15.83
C LEU A 110 -7.26 2.93 17.21
N GLU A 111 -7.25 3.73 18.28
CA GLU A 111 -7.21 3.24 19.65
C GLU A 111 -8.40 2.31 19.96
N SER A 112 -9.60 2.73 19.59
CA SER A 112 -10.84 1.95 19.82
C SER A 112 -10.82 0.62 19.05
N THR A 113 -10.29 0.61 17.83
CA THR A 113 -10.19 -0.60 17.01
C THR A 113 -9.18 -1.59 17.59
N LEU A 114 -8.01 -1.11 17.99
CA LEU A 114 -6.98 -1.96 18.57
C LEU A 114 -7.36 -2.48 19.96
N ALA A 115 -8.14 -1.70 20.72
CA ALA A 115 -8.69 -2.16 22.01
C ALA A 115 -9.59 -3.38 21.85
N GLN A 116 -10.32 -3.54 20.74
CA GLN A 116 -11.10 -4.74 20.44
C GLN A 116 -10.23 -5.99 20.24
N SER A 117 -8.95 -5.80 19.88
CA SER A 117 -7.95 -6.87 19.78
C SER A 117 -7.10 -7.02 21.06
N GLY A 118 -7.52 -6.38 22.17
CA GLY A 118 -6.84 -6.44 23.46
C GLY A 118 -5.62 -5.50 23.57
N ILE A 119 -5.42 -4.57 22.62
CA ILE A 119 -4.30 -3.63 22.60
C ILE A 119 -4.78 -2.28 23.10
N THR A 120 -4.50 -1.96 24.38
CA THR A 120 -4.76 -0.65 24.94
C THR A 120 -3.56 0.27 24.71
N MET A 121 -3.81 1.48 24.22
CA MET A 121 -2.78 2.48 23.95
C MET A 121 -3.33 3.90 24.04
N ASN A 122 -2.43 4.86 24.24
CA ASN A 122 -2.65 6.27 23.95
C ASN A 122 -1.79 6.59 22.72
N SER A 123 -2.40 7.03 21.63
CA SER A 123 -1.68 7.38 20.42
C SER A 123 -1.30 8.86 20.39
N THR A 124 -0.19 9.16 19.71
CA THR A 124 0.26 10.51 19.35
C THR A 124 0.70 10.54 17.90
N ASN A 125 0.97 11.69 17.35
CA ASN A 125 1.53 11.91 16.02
C ASN A 125 0.79 11.11 14.89
N ALA A 126 -0.54 11.14 14.92
CA ALA A 126 -1.33 10.38 13.95
C ALA A 126 -1.37 11.05 12.57
N THR A 127 -0.90 10.36 11.55
CA THR A 127 -1.17 10.68 10.15
C THR A 127 -2.36 9.88 9.64
N VAL A 128 -3.34 10.61 9.09
CA VAL A 128 -4.61 10.06 8.60
C VAL A 128 -4.83 10.47 7.15
N LEU A 129 -5.24 9.51 6.32
CA LEU A 129 -5.80 9.72 4.98
C LEU A 129 -7.14 9.00 4.95
N GLU A 130 -8.21 9.71 4.67
CA GLU A 130 -9.55 9.11 4.63
C GLU A 130 -10.38 9.64 3.46
N PHE A 131 -11.25 8.79 2.94
CA PHE A 131 -12.11 9.11 1.81
C PHE A 131 -13.30 8.15 1.69
N ASP A 132 -14.30 8.57 0.91
CA ASP A 132 -15.44 7.75 0.55
C ASP A 132 -15.30 7.23 -0.88
N PHE A 133 -15.83 6.01 -1.14
CA PHE A 133 -15.92 5.44 -2.47
C PHE A 133 -17.12 4.50 -2.59
N THR A 134 -17.56 4.25 -3.82
CA THR A 134 -18.62 3.27 -4.11
C THR A 134 -18.06 2.23 -5.06
N PRO A 135 -17.83 0.98 -4.61
CA PRO A 135 -17.25 -0.06 -5.45
C PRO A 135 -18.25 -0.54 -6.51
N ILE A 136 -17.75 -0.90 -7.68
CA ILE A 136 -18.55 -1.52 -8.75
C ILE A 136 -18.37 -3.04 -8.80
N SER A 137 -17.43 -3.58 -8.02
CA SER A 137 -17.10 -4.99 -7.89
C SER A 137 -17.21 -5.45 -6.42
N PRO A 138 -17.48 -6.74 -6.16
CA PRO A 138 -17.46 -7.26 -4.80
C PRO A 138 -16.07 -7.43 -4.20
N THR A 139 -15.00 -7.24 -4.97
CA THR A 139 -13.63 -7.35 -4.49
C THR A 139 -13.01 -5.99 -4.23
N PHE A 140 -12.34 -5.88 -3.08
CA PHE A 140 -11.55 -4.73 -2.70
C PHE A 140 -10.19 -5.20 -2.21
N SER A 141 -9.13 -4.65 -2.74
CA SER A 141 -7.78 -4.96 -2.30
C SER A 141 -6.80 -3.82 -2.62
N PHE A 142 -5.73 -3.76 -1.88
CA PHE A 142 -4.55 -2.94 -2.19
C PHE A 142 -3.30 -3.50 -1.54
N GLU A 143 -2.15 -3.21 -2.12
CA GLU A 143 -0.85 -3.65 -1.62
C GLU A 143 -0.20 -2.58 -0.75
N PHE A 144 0.43 -3.03 0.35
CA PHE A 144 1.13 -2.17 1.29
C PHE A 144 2.31 -2.87 1.95
N LEU A 145 3.20 -2.11 2.56
CA LEU A 145 4.17 -2.59 3.54
C LEU A 145 4.23 -1.63 4.73
N PHE A 146 4.62 -2.15 5.88
CA PHE A 146 4.89 -1.41 7.10
C PHE A 146 6.40 -1.39 7.37
N ALA A 147 6.95 -0.21 7.67
CA ALA A 147 8.34 -0.01 8.04
C ALA A 147 8.43 0.73 9.39
N SER A 148 9.47 0.41 10.18
CA SER A 148 9.61 0.98 11.54
C SER A 148 11.05 1.02 12.00
N GLU A 149 11.37 2.02 12.83
CA GLU A 149 12.60 2.13 13.59
C GLU A 149 12.69 1.10 14.73
N GLU A 150 11.57 0.58 15.22
CA GLU A 150 11.54 -0.35 16.36
C GLU A 150 11.98 -1.76 16.04
N TYR A 151 12.17 -2.11 14.76
CA TYR A 151 12.78 -3.39 14.38
C TYR A 151 14.22 -3.52 14.91
N GLY A 152 14.59 -4.73 15.30
CA GLY A 152 15.86 -5.01 15.95
C GLY A 152 15.74 -4.88 17.48
N ASN A 153 16.37 -3.89 18.07
CA ASN A 153 16.52 -3.78 19.53
C ASN A 153 15.16 -3.71 20.27
N PHE A 154 14.15 -3.10 19.69
CA PHE A 154 12.87 -2.86 20.34
C PHE A 154 11.74 -3.79 19.91
N GLN A 155 11.96 -4.68 18.95
CA GLN A 155 10.94 -5.47 18.26
C GLN A 155 10.06 -6.38 19.15
N CYS A 156 10.41 -6.60 20.41
CA CYS A 156 9.60 -7.37 21.36
C CYS A 156 8.63 -6.54 22.19
N GLN A 157 8.92 -5.26 22.37
CA GLN A 157 8.29 -4.44 23.42
C GLN A 157 7.55 -3.24 22.86
N PHE A 158 8.07 -2.66 21.78
CA PHE A 158 7.56 -1.42 21.22
C PHE A 158 7.05 -1.67 19.80
N SER A 159 6.05 -0.96 19.42
CA SER A 159 5.56 -0.87 18.06
C SER A 159 4.55 0.25 17.96
N ASP A 160 4.76 1.08 17.00
CA ASP A 160 3.72 1.97 16.51
C ASP A 160 2.52 1.19 15.99
N ALA A 161 1.42 1.88 15.86
CA ALA A 161 0.15 1.29 15.52
C ALA A 161 -0.43 1.88 14.24
N PHE A 162 -1.02 1.03 13.42
CA PHE A 162 -1.78 1.48 12.27
C PHE A 162 -3.01 0.61 12.03
N ALA A 163 -3.96 1.16 11.26
CA ALA A 163 -5.16 0.44 10.84
C ALA A 163 -5.65 0.93 9.48
N PHE A 164 -6.31 0.05 8.76
CA PHE A 164 -7.08 0.36 7.56
C PHE A 164 -8.56 0.09 7.86
N LEU A 165 -9.25 1.12 8.33
CA LEU A 165 -10.64 1.03 8.80
C LEU A 165 -11.60 1.21 7.64
N LEU A 166 -12.19 0.11 7.20
CA LEU A 166 -13.20 0.09 6.14
C LEU A 166 -14.59 0.02 6.76
N THR A 167 -15.39 1.05 6.55
CA THR A 167 -16.73 1.19 7.09
C THR A 167 -17.77 1.14 5.98
N ASN A 168 -18.75 0.23 6.10
CA ASN A 168 -19.96 0.28 5.28
C ASN A 168 -20.84 1.41 5.79
N VAL A 169 -21.04 2.46 4.97
CA VAL A 169 -21.75 3.68 5.39
C VAL A 169 -23.22 3.41 5.75
N ASN A 170 -23.86 2.44 5.07
CA ASN A 170 -25.27 2.12 5.33
C ASN A 170 -25.51 1.38 6.65
N THR A 171 -24.54 0.58 7.09
CA THR A 171 -24.68 -0.25 8.31
C THR A 171 -23.88 0.26 9.49
N GLY A 172 -22.90 1.13 9.26
CA GLY A 172 -21.94 1.59 10.26
C GLY A 172 -20.92 0.52 10.70
N VAL A 173 -20.92 -0.65 10.08
CA VAL A 173 -19.98 -1.74 10.43
C VAL A 173 -18.59 -1.39 9.89
N THR A 174 -17.61 -1.37 10.79
CA THR A 174 -16.20 -1.11 10.48
C THR A 174 -15.35 -2.37 10.65
N THR A 175 -14.44 -2.61 9.71
CA THR A 175 -13.49 -3.73 9.74
C THR A 175 -12.08 -3.18 9.55
N ASN A 176 -11.12 -3.64 10.37
CA ASN A 176 -9.70 -3.37 10.15
C ASN A 176 -9.12 -4.37 9.13
N LEU A 177 -8.54 -3.87 8.04
CA LEU A 177 -7.90 -4.69 7.01
C LEU A 177 -6.38 -4.86 7.22
N ALA A 178 -5.78 -4.12 8.16
CA ALA A 178 -4.36 -4.21 8.51
C ALA A 178 -4.13 -5.34 9.52
N ILE A 179 -4.37 -6.57 9.11
CA ILE A 179 -4.20 -7.78 9.94
C ILE A 179 -3.17 -8.71 9.34
N VAL A 180 -2.45 -9.42 10.20
CA VAL A 180 -1.50 -10.47 9.78
C VAL A 180 -2.26 -11.54 9.00
N PRO A 181 -1.82 -11.93 7.79
CA PRO A 181 -2.57 -12.87 6.96
C PRO A 181 -2.93 -14.16 7.69
N ASN A 182 -4.15 -14.64 7.47
CA ASN A 182 -4.74 -15.85 8.11
C ASN A 182 -4.88 -15.76 9.64
N THR A 183 -4.84 -14.57 10.22
CA THR A 183 -5.05 -14.33 11.65
C THR A 183 -6.07 -13.21 11.89
N THR A 184 -6.31 -12.89 13.17
CA THR A 184 -7.05 -11.69 13.59
C THR A 184 -6.15 -10.65 14.26
N LEU A 185 -4.83 -10.86 14.21
CA LEU A 185 -3.86 -9.99 14.88
C LEU A 185 -3.59 -8.74 14.04
N PRO A 186 -3.67 -7.53 14.60
CA PRO A 186 -3.21 -6.32 13.93
C PRO A 186 -1.71 -6.44 13.58
N ILE A 187 -1.34 -5.89 12.43
CA ILE A 187 0.06 -5.84 12.01
C ILE A 187 0.79 -4.81 12.87
N SER A 188 1.96 -5.17 13.34
CA SER A 188 2.87 -4.34 14.13
C SER A 188 4.27 -4.98 14.15
N VAL A 189 5.27 -4.29 14.63
CA VAL A 189 6.60 -4.87 14.87
C VAL A 189 6.52 -6.07 15.81
N VAL A 190 5.66 -6.00 16.84
CA VAL A 190 5.49 -7.08 17.83
C VAL A 190 4.83 -8.32 17.22
N THR A 191 4.00 -8.18 16.18
CA THR A 191 3.30 -9.31 15.56
C THR A 191 3.98 -9.86 14.31
N ILE A 192 4.91 -9.09 13.68
CA ILE A 192 5.73 -9.54 12.55
C ILE A 192 7.19 -9.20 12.84
N ARG A 193 8.01 -10.19 13.21
CA ARG A 193 9.44 -9.99 13.53
C ARG A 193 10.24 -11.28 13.39
N ASP A 194 11.56 -11.14 13.25
CA ASP A 194 12.47 -12.27 13.18
C ASP A 194 13.54 -12.19 14.29
N TYR A 195 13.76 -13.29 15.02
CA TYR A 195 14.76 -13.42 16.08
C TYR A 195 16.20 -13.19 15.59
N LEU A 196 16.44 -13.32 14.29
CA LEU A 196 17.77 -13.10 13.69
C LEU A 196 18.31 -11.69 13.96
N TYR A 197 17.43 -10.73 14.16
CA TYR A 197 17.79 -9.32 14.39
C TYR A 197 17.72 -8.91 15.88
N ASN A 198 17.21 -9.79 16.72
CA ASN A 198 17.28 -9.68 18.17
C ASN A 198 17.09 -11.08 18.78
N SER A 199 18.20 -11.71 19.13
CA SER A 199 18.20 -13.10 19.65
C SER A 199 17.48 -13.27 21.00
N SER A 200 17.23 -12.18 21.72
CA SER A 200 16.45 -12.20 22.96
C SER A 200 14.93 -12.17 22.70
N CYS A 201 14.52 -12.01 21.44
CA CYS A 201 13.15 -11.79 21.02
C CYS A 201 12.69 -12.90 20.06
N PRO A 202 11.83 -13.84 20.50
CA PRO A 202 11.34 -14.90 19.62
C PRO A 202 10.66 -14.35 18.37
N SER A 203 10.82 -15.05 17.24
CA SER A 203 10.11 -14.72 16.00
C SER A 203 8.59 -14.77 16.18
N ALA A 204 7.89 -13.91 15.46
CA ALA A 204 6.44 -13.94 15.32
C ALA A 204 6.10 -13.68 13.85
N ASN A 205 5.37 -14.59 13.20
CA ASN A 205 4.96 -14.50 11.78
C ASN A 205 6.12 -14.05 10.87
N ALA A 206 7.32 -14.61 11.09
CA ALA A 206 8.56 -14.20 10.42
C ALA A 206 8.51 -14.37 8.89
N GLU A 207 7.62 -15.21 8.37
CA GLU A 207 7.35 -15.36 6.94
C GLU A 207 6.88 -14.06 6.28
N TYR A 208 6.30 -13.12 7.05
CA TYR A 208 5.87 -11.80 6.58
C TYR A 208 6.90 -10.69 6.86
N PHE A 209 7.98 -10.99 7.60
CA PHE A 209 9.09 -10.06 7.73
C PHE A 209 9.86 -9.96 6.42
N GLY A 210 10.17 -8.74 5.98
CA GLY A 210 10.76 -8.47 4.66
C GLY A 210 12.26 -8.30 4.72
N SER A 211 12.72 -7.24 5.36
CA SER A 211 14.15 -6.94 5.48
C SER A 211 14.46 -6.17 6.76
N TYR A 212 15.66 -6.42 7.27
CA TYR A 212 16.32 -5.55 8.24
C TYR A 212 17.31 -4.67 7.50
N ASN A 213 17.21 -3.38 7.72
CA ASN A 213 17.99 -2.35 7.02
C ASN A 213 19.08 -1.73 7.90
N GLY A 214 19.30 -2.27 9.11
CA GLY A 214 20.37 -1.84 10.00
C GLY A 214 21.72 -2.48 9.69
N ASP A 215 22.73 -2.15 10.50
CA ASP A 215 24.08 -2.70 10.45
C ASP A 215 24.69 -2.64 9.04
N SER A 216 25.17 -3.78 8.53
CA SER A 216 25.81 -3.88 7.21
C SER A 216 24.88 -3.61 6.03
N ALA A 217 23.56 -3.71 6.23
CA ALA A 217 22.56 -3.43 5.19
C ALA A 217 22.22 -1.93 5.07
N ALA A 218 22.54 -1.14 6.08
CA ALA A 218 22.14 0.26 6.21
C ALA A 218 22.50 1.13 4.99
N ALA A 219 23.75 1.05 4.53
CA ALA A 219 24.24 1.84 3.39
C ALA A 219 23.54 1.51 2.07
N GLY A 220 22.88 0.35 1.96
CA GLY A 220 22.19 -0.10 0.75
C GLY A 220 20.66 -0.03 0.85
N SER A 221 20.11 0.46 1.96
CA SER A 221 18.66 0.50 2.17
C SER A 221 17.99 1.57 1.31
N ALA A 222 16.79 1.29 0.86
CA ALA A 222 15.97 2.23 0.09
C ALA A 222 15.29 3.26 1.00
N THR A 223 15.03 2.88 2.24
CA THR A 223 14.35 3.69 3.27
C THR A 223 15.24 3.86 4.48
N ASN A 224 14.97 4.87 5.28
CA ASN A 224 15.70 5.17 6.53
C ASN A 224 14.99 4.55 7.75
N PHE A 225 14.37 3.38 7.62
CA PHE A 225 13.80 2.62 8.72
C PHE A 225 14.61 1.35 9.00
N ASN A 226 14.73 0.96 10.27
CA ASN A 226 15.50 -0.21 10.68
C ASN A 226 14.99 -1.52 10.10
N GLY A 227 13.70 -1.64 9.82
CA GLY A 227 13.15 -2.83 9.20
C GLY A 227 11.79 -2.60 8.56
N GLN A 228 11.35 -3.60 7.80
CA GLN A 228 10.08 -3.55 7.11
C GLN A 228 9.49 -4.94 6.89
N THR A 229 8.18 -4.99 6.71
CA THR A 229 7.47 -6.22 6.28
C THR A 229 7.75 -6.54 4.82
N LYS A 230 7.38 -7.73 4.37
CA LYS A 230 7.15 -8.00 2.96
C LYS A 230 5.98 -7.16 2.46
N LEU A 231 5.82 -7.12 1.14
CA LEU A 231 4.61 -6.61 0.51
C LEU A 231 3.43 -7.47 0.98
N LEU A 232 2.43 -6.83 1.56
CA LEU A 232 1.21 -7.44 2.09
C LEU A 232 0.01 -6.94 1.29
N ASN A 233 -1.10 -7.66 1.37
CA ASN A 233 -2.33 -7.30 0.69
C ASN A 233 -3.46 -7.10 1.71
N ALA A 234 -4.06 -5.92 1.72
CA ALA A 234 -5.32 -5.66 2.39
C ALA A 234 -6.46 -6.12 1.47
N PHE A 235 -7.40 -6.89 2.00
CA PHE A 235 -8.50 -7.46 1.22
C PHE A 235 -9.83 -7.38 1.97
N ALA A 236 -10.91 -7.12 1.23
CA ALA A 236 -12.28 -7.22 1.72
C ALA A 236 -13.25 -7.66 0.61
N THR A 237 -14.35 -8.29 1.01
CA THR A 237 -15.49 -8.50 0.13
C THR A 237 -16.52 -7.41 0.40
N LEU A 238 -16.88 -6.66 -0.64
CA LEU A 238 -17.78 -5.52 -0.58
C LEU A 238 -19.12 -5.84 -1.25
N ILE A 239 -20.12 -5.02 -0.94
CA ILE A 239 -21.39 -5.03 -1.65
C ILE A 239 -21.30 -3.97 -2.76
N PRO A 240 -21.35 -4.34 -4.05
CA PRO A 240 -21.30 -3.38 -5.14
C PRO A 240 -22.39 -2.31 -5.04
N ASN A 241 -22.10 -1.11 -5.50
CA ASN A 241 -22.99 0.06 -5.47
C ASN A 241 -23.43 0.48 -4.04
N THR A 242 -22.66 0.09 -3.03
CA THR A 242 -22.85 0.50 -1.64
C THR A 242 -21.73 1.47 -1.26
N PRO A 243 -22.03 2.63 -0.64
CA PRO A 243 -20.98 3.56 -0.22
C PRO A 243 -20.17 3.00 0.95
N TYR A 244 -18.86 3.15 0.86
CA TYR A 244 -17.90 2.82 1.90
C TYR A 244 -17.04 4.03 2.24
N HIS A 245 -16.68 4.13 3.50
CA HIS A 245 -15.65 5.03 4.00
C HIS A 245 -14.41 4.24 4.36
N ILE A 246 -13.22 4.68 3.92
CA ILE A 246 -11.96 4.10 4.35
C ILE A 246 -11.11 5.15 5.05
N LYS A 247 -10.54 4.77 6.19
CA LYS A 247 -9.57 5.56 6.95
C LYS A 247 -8.27 4.77 7.05
N LEU A 248 -7.20 5.31 6.46
CA LEU A 248 -5.85 4.82 6.58
C LEU A 248 -5.16 5.66 7.66
N VAL A 249 -4.74 5.05 8.74
CA VAL A 249 -4.19 5.76 9.89
C VAL A 249 -2.97 5.05 10.46
N ILE A 250 -1.92 5.81 10.76
CA ILE A 250 -0.74 5.37 11.50
C ILE A 250 -0.47 6.38 12.62
N ALA A 251 -0.02 5.93 13.78
CA ALA A 251 0.29 6.78 14.92
C ALA A 251 1.33 6.13 15.81
N ASP A 252 2.12 6.95 16.49
CA ASP A 252 2.99 6.51 17.58
C ASP A 252 2.16 5.96 18.73
N ARG A 253 2.68 4.92 19.35
CA ARG A 253 2.02 4.25 20.48
C ARG A 253 2.70 4.57 21.80
N SER A 254 2.01 5.33 22.64
CA SER A 254 2.39 5.65 24.02
C SER A 254 3.53 6.65 24.22
N ASP A 255 4.37 6.86 23.25
CA ASP A 255 5.41 7.92 23.23
C ASP A 255 5.51 8.51 21.82
N SER A 256 6.51 9.29 21.50
CA SER A 256 6.72 9.93 20.20
C SER A 256 8.11 9.61 19.64
N GLY A 257 8.68 8.49 20.05
CA GLY A 257 10.00 8.05 19.62
C GLY A 257 9.94 6.91 18.63
N SER A 258 10.96 6.79 17.78
CA SER A 258 11.12 5.68 16.82
C SER A 258 10.01 5.62 15.76
N ASP A 259 10.02 6.58 14.84
CA ASP A 259 9.00 6.71 13.79
C ASP A 259 8.75 5.44 12.98
N SER A 260 7.53 5.33 12.48
CA SER A 260 7.09 4.28 11.55
C SER A 260 6.40 4.86 10.32
N ALA A 261 6.29 4.04 9.27
CA ALA A 261 5.56 4.39 8.06
C ALA A 261 4.82 3.21 7.43
N ILE A 262 3.71 3.51 6.76
CA ILE A 262 3.05 2.62 5.80
C ILE A 262 3.28 3.16 4.39
N PHE A 263 3.69 2.27 3.49
CA PHE A 263 3.80 2.51 2.07
C PHE A 263 2.66 1.78 1.38
N ILE A 264 1.88 2.48 0.57
CA ILE A 264 0.73 1.93 -0.16
C ILE A 264 1.02 2.05 -1.64
N ALA A 265 1.04 0.93 -2.34
CA ALA A 265 1.45 0.88 -3.74
C ALA A 265 0.44 1.61 -4.65
N SER A 266 0.97 2.35 -5.64
CA SER A 266 0.15 2.98 -6.68
C SER A 266 -0.57 1.93 -7.52
N ASP A 267 -1.72 2.32 -8.06
CA ASP A 267 -2.52 1.51 -9.00
C ASP A 267 -2.98 0.15 -8.44
N THR A 268 -2.91 -0.06 -7.12
CA THR A 268 -3.29 -1.34 -6.50
C THR A 268 -4.62 -1.28 -5.76
N PHE A 269 -5.21 -0.10 -5.59
CA PHE A 269 -6.56 0.03 -5.02
C PHE A 269 -7.60 -0.50 -5.99
N ASN A 270 -7.84 -1.81 -5.89
CA ASN A 270 -8.82 -2.50 -6.71
C ASN A 270 -10.22 -2.36 -6.09
N ILE A 271 -10.99 -1.42 -6.60
CA ILE A 271 -12.38 -1.16 -6.22
C ILE A 271 -13.36 -1.56 -7.34
N GLY A 272 -12.89 -2.42 -8.23
CA GLY A 272 -13.55 -2.82 -9.46
C GLY A 272 -13.09 -1.96 -10.63
N GLN A 273 -12.38 -2.58 -11.56
CA GLN A 273 -12.05 -1.94 -12.83
C GLN A 273 -13.10 -2.38 -13.86
N ASP A 274 -13.66 -1.42 -14.60
CA ASP A 274 -14.36 -1.74 -15.84
C ASP A 274 -13.30 -1.98 -16.94
N VAL A 275 -12.81 -3.22 -16.98
CA VAL A 275 -11.82 -3.63 -17.99
C VAL A 275 -12.43 -3.87 -19.38
N LEU A 276 -13.77 -3.86 -19.49
CA LEU A 276 -14.46 -4.11 -20.74
C LEU A 276 -14.87 -2.82 -21.46
N GLY A 277 -14.80 -1.68 -20.76
CA GLY A 277 -15.14 -0.37 -21.31
C GLY A 277 -16.64 -0.15 -21.48
N GLN A 278 -16.98 0.79 -22.32
CA GLN A 278 -18.35 1.25 -22.52
C GLN A 278 -19.27 0.14 -23.09
N ASP A 279 -20.50 0.08 -22.61
CA ASP A 279 -21.54 -0.82 -23.12
C ASP A 279 -21.74 -0.71 -24.63
N LEU A 280 -21.79 -1.83 -25.31
CA LEU A 280 -22.02 -1.95 -26.75
C LEU A 280 -23.52 -1.88 -27.05
N THR A 281 -24.07 -0.67 -27.07
CA THR A 281 -25.50 -0.41 -27.25
C THR A 281 -25.79 0.57 -28.40
N VAL A 282 -27.02 0.54 -28.89
CA VAL A 282 -27.49 1.52 -29.89
C VAL A 282 -27.44 2.95 -29.32
N ALA A 283 -27.77 3.09 -28.04
CA ALA A 283 -27.76 4.40 -27.38
C ALA A 283 -26.37 5.03 -27.33
N ASN A 284 -25.32 4.19 -27.21
CA ASN A 284 -23.93 4.63 -27.19
C ASN A 284 -23.29 4.72 -28.59
N ASN A 285 -24.02 4.39 -29.66
CA ASN A 285 -23.52 4.24 -31.04
C ASN A 285 -22.37 3.19 -31.15
N THR A 286 -22.34 2.19 -30.29
CA THR A 286 -21.33 1.15 -30.21
C THR A 286 -21.90 -0.25 -30.47
N ALA A 287 -23.20 -0.35 -30.79
CA ALA A 287 -23.87 -1.63 -31.02
C ALA A 287 -23.23 -2.46 -32.14
N VAL A 288 -23.07 -3.75 -31.89
CA VAL A 288 -22.59 -4.72 -32.87
C VAL A 288 -23.77 -5.20 -33.71
N CYS A 289 -23.60 -5.24 -35.04
CA CYS A 289 -24.65 -5.67 -35.93
C CYS A 289 -25.03 -7.16 -35.72
N PHE A 290 -26.33 -7.45 -35.90
CA PHE A 290 -26.81 -8.86 -35.82
C PHE A 290 -26.06 -9.77 -36.80
N GLY A 291 -25.59 -10.89 -36.29
CA GLY A 291 -24.81 -11.88 -37.08
C GLY A 291 -23.30 -11.59 -37.13
N SER A 292 -22.84 -10.47 -36.64
CA SER A 292 -21.42 -10.15 -36.49
C SER A 292 -20.87 -10.70 -35.17
N SER A 293 -19.54 -10.90 -35.10
CA SER A 293 -18.82 -11.16 -33.87
C SER A 293 -18.13 -9.92 -33.36
N HIS A 294 -17.94 -9.82 -32.04
CA HIS A 294 -17.13 -8.81 -31.38
C HIS A 294 -16.21 -9.43 -30.37
N THR A 295 -14.99 -8.95 -30.24
CA THR A 295 -14.05 -9.44 -29.23
C THR A 295 -13.98 -8.45 -28.09
N LEU A 296 -14.41 -8.90 -26.91
CA LEU A 296 -14.20 -8.20 -25.65
C LEU A 296 -12.76 -8.44 -25.18
N THR A 297 -12.03 -7.38 -24.87
CA THR A 297 -10.61 -7.43 -24.50
C THR A 297 -10.44 -6.76 -23.13
N THR A 298 -9.79 -7.46 -22.21
CA THR A 298 -9.52 -6.91 -20.86
C THR A 298 -8.30 -5.98 -20.84
N ASN A 299 -7.40 -6.12 -21.82
CA ASN A 299 -6.07 -5.48 -21.84
C ASN A 299 -5.18 -5.83 -20.63
N LEU A 300 -5.51 -6.88 -19.91
CA LEU A 300 -4.74 -7.39 -18.78
C LEU A 300 -3.77 -8.49 -19.22
N SER A 301 -2.62 -8.58 -18.57
CA SER A 301 -1.59 -9.58 -18.90
C SER A 301 -2.00 -11.00 -18.46
N PRO A 302 -2.04 -12.00 -19.34
CA PRO A 302 -2.35 -13.37 -18.95
C PRO A 302 -1.23 -14.05 -18.12
N THR A 303 -0.08 -13.42 -17.97
CA THR A 303 0.98 -13.88 -17.06
C THR A 303 0.78 -13.42 -15.63
N GLU A 304 -0.03 -12.39 -15.42
CA GLU A 304 -0.30 -11.79 -14.11
C GLU A 304 -1.71 -12.10 -13.59
N TYR A 305 -2.65 -12.39 -14.50
CA TYR A 305 -4.06 -12.61 -14.19
C TYR A 305 -4.58 -13.92 -14.73
N THR A 306 -5.55 -14.50 -14.03
CA THR A 306 -6.38 -15.60 -14.52
C THR A 306 -7.79 -15.08 -14.79
N PHE A 307 -8.45 -15.59 -15.83
CA PHE A 307 -9.73 -15.05 -16.31
C PHE A 307 -10.86 -16.07 -16.15
N LYS A 308 -12.04 -15.56 -15.77
CA LYS A 308 -13.32 -16.28 -15.81
C LYS A 308 -14.37 -15.35 -16.40
N TRP A 309 -14.93 -15.74 -17.53
CA TRP A 309 -15.98 -14.97 -18.17
C TRP A 309 -17.35 -15.45 -17.78
N THR A 310 -18.29 -14.51 -17.70
CA THR A 310 -19.70 -14.78 -17.45
C THR A 310 -20.57 -14.21 -18.56
N LYS A 311 -21.76 -14.82 -18.75
CA LYS A 311 -22.83 -14.27 -19.56
C LYS A 311 -24.11 -14.32 -18.72
N ASP A 312 -24.79 -13.18 -18.58
CA ASP A 312 -26.02 -13.03 -17.81
C ASP A 312 -25.87 -13.59 -16.36
N GLY A 313 -24.67 -13.40 -15.77
CA GLY A 313 -24.30 -13.88 -14.45
C GLY A 313 -23.86 -15.36 -14.37
N VAL A 314 -23.91 -16.11 -15.46
CA VAL A 314 -23.52 -17.53 -15.49
C VAL A 314 -22.12 -17.67 -16.10
N ILE A 315 -21.25 -18.47 -15.44
CA ILE A 315 -19.88 -18.74 -15.93
C ILE A 315 -19.93 -19.41 -17.31
N ILE A 316 -19.10 -18.91 -18.26
CA ILE A 316 -18.89 -19.53 -19.57
C ILE A 316 -17.78 -20.56 -19.41
N PRO A 317 -18.08 -21.88 -19.50
CA PRO A 317 -17.07 -22.92 -19.34
C PRO A 317 -15.95 -22.81 -20.37
N GLY A 318 -14.69 -22.90 -19.92
CA GLY A 318 -13.51 -22.87 -20.79
C GLY A 318 -13.10 -21.47 -21.30
N ALA A 319 -13.83 -20.41 -20.95
CA ALA A 319 -13.45 -19.05 -21.29
C ALA A 319 -12.46 -18.52 -20.23
N THR A 320 -11.17 -18.76 -20.47
CA THR A 320 -10.06 -18.45 -19.53
C THR A 320 -8.98 -17.54 -20.16
N SER A 321 -9.19 -17.05 -21.37
CA SER A 321 -8.30 -16.09 -22.04
C SER A 321 -8.61 -14.65 -21.58
N GLU A 322 -7.64 -13.76 -21.75
CA GLU A 322 -7.79 -12.30 -21.59
C GLU A 322 -8.82 -11.68 -22.55
N ASN A 323 -9.18 -12.42 -23.60
CA ASN A 323 -10.13 -12.01 -24.63
C ASN A 323 -11.30 -13.00 -24.74
N LEU A 324 -12.50 -12.49 -25.03
CA LEU A 324 -13.68 -13.28 -25.32
C LEU A 324 -14.37 -12.81 -26.60
N THR A 325 -14.46 -13.69 -27.63
CA THR A 325 -15.25 -13.38 -28.81
C THR A 325 -16.71 -13.73 -28.57
N ILE A 326 -17.59 -12.74 -28.71
CA ILE A 326 -19.04 -12.86 -28.54
C ILE A 326 -19.78 -12.77 -29.87
N THR A 327 -20.88 -13.53 -30.02
CA THR A 327 -21.75 -13.56 -31.21
C THR A 327 -23.22 -13.36 -30.87
N LYS A 328 -23.56 -13.24 -29.61
CA LYS A 328 -24.93 -13.07 -29.10
C LYS A 328 -25.00 -11.91 -28.14
N ALA A 329 -26.12 -11.22 -28.15
CA ALA A 329 -26.39 -10.23 -27.12
C ALA A 329 -26.51 -10.86 -25.73
N GLY A 330 -26.16 -10.11 -24.69
CA GLY A 330 -26.21 -10.51 -23.28
C GLY A 330 -25.39 -9.57 -22.42
N LYS A 331 -25.47 -9.73 -21.12
CA LYS A 331 -24.61 -9.03 -20.14
C LYS A 331 -23.38 -9.89 -19.90
N TYR A 332 -22.24 -9.48 -20.46
CA TYR A 332 -20.97 -10.15 -20.26
C TYR A 332 -20.20 -9.53 -19.11
N GLY A 333 -19.45 -10.37 -18.38
CA GLY A 333 -18.56 -9.96 -17.30
C GLY A 333 -17.29 -10.83 -17.29
N VAL A 334 -16.27 -10.30 -16.75
CA VAL A 334 -15.01 -11.01 -16.54
C VAL A 334 -14.53 -10.83 -15.11
#